data_9e5a8605c6e31f803f26bbff13fa8714
#
_entry.id   9e5a8605c6e31f803f26bbff13fa8714
#
_cell.length_a   1.000
_cell.length_b   1.000
_cell.length_c   1.000
_cell.angle_alpha   90.00
_cell.angle_beta   90.00
_cell.angle_gamma   90.00
#
_symmetry.space_group_name_H-M   'P 1'
#
loop_
_entity.id
_entity.type
_entity.pdbx_description
1 polymer ?
#
loop_
_entity_poly.entity_id
_entity_poly.type
_entity_poly.pdbx_seq_one_letter_code
_entity_poly.pdbx_strand_id
1 'polypeptide(L)'
;HAIRGRDPLLVSDARENPIFRTSPLVTGETGIRFYAGAPLRTGEGYTLGTLCVADTRPRRMTARHVGLLTGFASLVVHELELRRHAARDALTGALAKAGFMVLGAREFHRAVRYRRALTCLMLDIDHFKQVNDRHGHAAGDRVLAAVADAVADALRPADTLGRVGGEEFAVLL
;
A
#
# COMPACT_ATOMS: atom_id res chain seq x y z
N HIS A 1 -17.55 -3.45 11.26
CA HIS A 1 -18.85 -3.37 10.56
C HIS A 1 -18.74 -2.52 9.29
N ALA A 2 -18.16 -1.33 9.33
CA ALA A 2 -18.03 -0.44 8.16
C ALA A 2 -17.27 -1.06 6.97
N ILE A 3 -16.31 -1.95 7.22
CA ILE A 3 -15.51 -2.63 6.18
C ILE A 3 -16.34 -3.66 5.37
N ARG A 4 -17.42 -4.18 5.94
CA ARG A 4 -18.22 -5.25 5.31
C ARG A 4 -19.28 -4.73 4.32
N GLY A 5 -19.65 -3.46 4.42
CA GLY A 5 -20.63 -2.80 3.56
C GLY A 5 -19.99 -2.15 2.33
N ARG A 6 -20.84 -1.91 1.31
CA ARG A 6 -20.45 -1.07 0.15
C ARG A 6 -20.72 0.41 0.42
N ASP A 7 -21.69 0.69 1.26
CA ASP A 7 -22.15 2.04 1.58
C ASP A 7 -21.53 2.54 2.89
N PRO A 8 -21.46 3.86 3.09
CA PRO A 8 -21.03 4.44 4.34
C PRO A 8 -21.88 4.00 5.52
N LEU A 9 -21.25 3.60 6.61
CA LEU A 9 -21.93 3.32 7.88
C LEU A 9 -22.11 4.62 8.64
N LEU A 10 -23.39 4.96 8.93
CA LEU A 10 -23.77 6.16 9.67
C LEU A 10 -24.44 5.77 10.99
N VAL A 11 -23.93 6.26 12.10
CA VAL A 11 -24.46 6.05 13.45
C VAL A 11 -24.62 7.42 14.11
N SER A 12 -25.83 7.93 14.15
CA SER A 12 -26.13 9.27 14.69
C SER A 12 -25.98 9.35 16.20
N ASP A 13 -26.36 8.27 16.92
CA ASP A 13 -26.09 8.05 18.32
C ASP A 13 -25.81 6.58 18.61
N ALA A 14 -24.58 6.29 19.00
CA ALA A 14 -24.13 4.91 19.23
C ALA A 14 -24.78 4.26 20.45
N ARG A 15 -25.27 5.05 21.42
CA ARG A 15 -26.00 4.52 22.59
C ARG A 15 -27.39 4.01 22.23
N GLU A 16 -27.99 4.57 21.20
CA GLU A 16 -29.31 4.15 20.69
C GLU A 16 -29.20 3.02 19.66
N ASN A 17 -27.99 2.77 19.14
CA ASN A 17 -27.77 1.75 18.11
C ASN A 17 -27.59 0.36 18.77
N PRO A 18 -28.45 -0.64 18.47
CA PRO A 18 -28.43 -1.95 19.10
C PRO A 18 -27.10 -2.72 18.91
N ILE A 19 -26.36 -2.41 17.83
CA ILE A 19 -25.08 -3.08 17.52
C ILE A 19 -23.92 -2.46 18.32
N PHE A 20 -23.96 -1.16 18.59
CA PHE A 20 -22.81 -0.42 19.15
C PHE A 20 -22.97 0.00 20.60
N ARG A 21 -24.19 0.00 21.14
CA ARG A 21 -24.49 0.50 22.49
C ARG A 21 -23.70 -0.17 23.62
N THR A 22 -23.26 -1.42 23.42
CA THR A 22 -22.46 -2.20 24.37
C THR A 22 -20.95 -2.17 24.08
N SER A 23 -20.53 -1.44 23.02
CA SER A 23 -19.12 -1.34 22.68
C SER A 23 -18.32 -0.61 23.77
N PRO A 24 -17.11 -1.07 24.13
CA PRO A 24 -16.24 -0.36 25.05
C PRO A 24 -15.92 1.08 24.62
N LEU A 25 -15.92 1.38 23.32
CA LEU A 25 -15.73 2.75 22.80
C LEU A 25 -16.91 3.67 23.10
N VAL A 26 -18.11 3.11 23.36
CA VAL A 26 -19.34 3.83 23.65
C VAL A 26 -19.56 3.93 25.16
N THR A 27 -19.28 2.83 25.90
CA THR A 27 -19.56 2.72 27.33
C THR A 27 -18.39 3.14 28.22
N GLY A 28 -17.16 3.10 27.70
CA GLY A 28 -15.94 3.46 28.41
C GLY A 28 -15.60 4.95 28.37
N GLU A 29 -14.40 5.30 28.77
CA GLU A 29 -13.91 6.69 28.88
C GLU A 29 -13.99 7.48 27.56
N THR A 30 -13.80 6.81 26.40
CA THR A 30 -13.88 7.46 25.09
C THR A 30 -15.27 8.00 24.79
N GLY A 31 -16.35 7.34 25.23
CA GLY A 31 -17.72 7.81 25.20
C GLY A 31 -18.23 8.21 23.81
N ILE A 32 -17.84 7.50 22.73
CA ILE A 32 -18.27 7.83 21.37
C ILE A 32 -19.78 7.73 21.26
N ARG A 33 -20.39 8.81 20.72
CA ARG A 33 -21.81 8.90 20.45
C ARG A 33 -22.12 8.91 18.96
N PHE A 34 -21.32 9.57 18.16
CA PHE A 34 -21.48 9.67 16.73
C PHE A 34 -20.35 8.91 16.01
N TYR A 35 -20.69 8.23 14.92
CA TYR A 35 -19.72 7.59 14.04
C TYR A 35 -20.22 7.65 12.59
N ALA A 36 -19.35 8.01 11.67
CA ALA A 36 -19.58 7.86 10.24
C ALA A 36 -18.31 7.31 9.60
N GLY A 37 -18.42 6.23 8.83
CA GLY A 37 -17.29 5.57 8.18
C GLY A 37 -17.59 5.23 6.73
N ALA A 38 -16.75 5.71 5.81
CA ALA A 38 -16.78 5.36 4.40
C ALA A 38 -15.72 4.29 4.10
N PRO A 39 -16.06 3.19 3.42
CA PRO A 39 -15.10 2.15 3.09
C PRO A 39 -14.08 2.66 2.05
N LEU A 40 -12.80 2.35 2.26
CA LEU A 40 -11.71 2.60 1.32
C LEU A 40 -11.67 1.44 0.31
N ARG A 41 -12.30 1.61 -0.85
CA ARG A 41 -12.42 0.54 -1.85
C ARG A 41 -11.60 0.85 -3.09
N THR A 42 -10.79 -0.14 -3.53
CA THR A 42 -10.03 -0.09 -4.78
C THR A 42 -10.96 -0.21 -6.00
N GLY A 43 -10.46 0.20 -7.16
CA GLY A 43 -11.17 0.01 -8.44
C GLY A 43 -11.47 -1.46 -8.74
N GLU A 44 -10.67 -2.39 -8.23
CA GLU A 44 -10.85 -3.85 -8.32
C GLU A 44 -11.91 -4.39 -7.33
N GLY A 45 -12.45 -3.53 -6.44
CA GLY A 45 -13.50 -3.89 -5.49
C GLY A 45 -13.03 -4.38 -4.12
N TYR A 46 -11.74 -4.41 -3.85
CA TYR A 46 -11.20 -4.75 -2.52
C TYR A 46 -11.39 -3.61 -1.54
N THR A 47 -11.69 -3.94 -0.29
CA THR A 47 -11.78 -2.95 0.80
C THR A 47 -10.50 -2.94 1.62
N LEU A 48 -9.74 -1.84 1.54
CA LEU A 48 -8.47 -1.66 2.25
C LEU A 48 -8.65 -1.26 3.72
N GLY A 49 -9.77 -0.62 4.03
CA GLY A 49 -10.04 -0.07 5.35
C GLY A 49 -11.27 0.84 5.34
N THR A 50 -11.31 1.77 6.28
CA THR A 50 -12.40 2.73 6.42
C THR A 50 -11.83 4.10 6.81
N LEU A 51 -12.25 5.15 6.11
CA LEU A 51 -12.09 6.52 6.57
C LEU A 51 -13.27 6.88 7.46
N CYS A 52 -13.02 7.30 8.68
CA CYS A 52 -14.11 7.58 9.60
C CYS A 52 -13.94 8.92 10.34
N VAL A 53 -15.08 9.45 10.78
CA VAL A 53 -15.19 10.55 11.73
C VAL A 53 -16.05 10.09 12.90
N ALA A 54 -15.68 10.51 14.12
CA ALA A 54 -16.39 10.18 15.35
C ALA A 54 -16.48 11.41 16.26
N ASP A 55 -17.49 11.43 17.11
CA ASP A 55 -17.68 12.48 18.11
C ASP A 55 -18.27 11.89 19.40
N THR A 56 -18.01 12.52 20.53
CA THR A 56 -18.61 12.19 21.83
C THR A 56 -20.03 12.76 21.99
N ARG A 57 -20.51 13.54 21.02
CA ARG A 57 -21.87 14.08 20.95
C ARG A 57 -22.62 13.44 19.79
N PRO A 58 -23.95 13.21 19.91
CA PRO A 58 -24.77 12.80 18.79
C PRO A 58 -24.69 13.81 17.65
N ARG A 59 -24.64 13.30 16.40
CA ARG A 59 -24.60 14.12 15.20
C ARG A 59 -25.48 13.54 14.11
N ARG A 60 -25.99 14.39 13.22
CA ARG A 60 -26.66 13.97 11.97
C ARG A 60 -25.83 14.42 10.78
N MET A 61 -25.58 13.50 9.87
CA MET A 61 -24.96 13.84 8.59
C MET A 61 -26.02 14.14 7.54
N THR A 62 -25.79 15.24 6.82
CA THR A 62 -26.57 15.52 5.60
C THR A 62 -25.98 14.74 4.42
N ALA A 63 -26.73 14.61 3.32
CA ALA A 63 -26.25 14.00 2.08
C ALA A 63 -24.94 14.66 1.58
N ARG A 64 -24.80 15.98 1.77
CA ARG A 64 -23.56 16.72 1.45
C ARG A 64 -22.39 16.23 2.28
N HIS A 65 -22.55 16.03 3.59
CA HIS A 65 -21.49 15.54 4.47
C HIS A 65 -21.09 14.11 4.11
N VAL A 66 -22.03 13.24 3.78
CA VAL A 66 -21.77 11.88 3.32
C VAL A 66 -20.99 11.91 2.01
N GLY A 67 -21.39 12.76 1.05
CA GLY A 67 -20.67 12.95 -0.22
C GLY A 67 -19.22 13.41 -0.02
N LEU A 68 -18.98 14.33 0.92
CA LEU A 68 -17.62 14.77 1.28
C LEU A 68 -16.79 13.62 1.86
N LEU A 69 -17.35 12.86 2.81
CA LEU A 69 -16.64 11.73 3.44
C LEU A 69 -16.27 10.64 2.40
N THR A 70 -17.20 10.31 1.50
CA THR A 70 -16.93 9.37 0.39
C THR A 70 -15.92 9.92 -0.61
N GLY A 71 -15.99 11.21 -0.93
CA GLY A 71 -15.01 11.86 -1.80
C GLY A 71 -13.58 11.79 -1.22
N PHE A 72 -13.42 12.09 0.07
CA PHE A 72 -12.14 11.93 0.74
C PHE A 72 -11.68 10.47 0.79
N ALA A 73 -12.58 9.52 1.04
CA ALA A 73 -12.24 8.10 0.98
C ALA A 73 -11.72 7.68 -0.40
N SER A 74 -12.34 8.16 -1.48
CA SER A 74 -11.89 7.92 -2.85
C SER A 74 -10.52 8.54 -3.13
N LEU A 75 -10.26 9.78 -2.65
CA LEU A 75 -8.96 10.42 -2.78
C LEU A 75 -7.85 9.65 -2.07
N VAL A 76 -8.12 9.15 -0.86
CA VAL A 76 -7.16 8.31 -0.11
C VAL A 76 -6.85 7.03 -0.87
N VAL A 77 -7.85 6.36 -1.42
CA VAL A 77 -7.64 5.15 -2.23
C VAL A 77 -6.80 5.46 -3.46
N HIS A 78 -7.14 6.52 -4.20
CA HIS A 78 -6.39 6.93 -5.39
C HIS A 78 -4.92 7.22 -5.07
N GLU A 79 -4.64 7.94 -3.98
CA GLU A 79 -3.27 8.19 -3.52
C GLU A 79 -2.52 6.89 -3.16
N LEU A 80 -3.19 5.94 -2.49
CA LEU A 80 -2.59 4.64 -2.17
C LEU A 80 -2.30 3.81 -3.43
N GLU A 81 -3.19 3.84 -4.42
CA GLU A 81 -3.01 3.18 -5.71
C GLU A 81 -1.86 3.80 -6.51
N LEU A 82 -1.78 5.15 -6.56
CA LEU A 82 -0.65 5.85 -7.18
C LEU A 82 0.69 5.47 -6.54
N ARG A 83 0.75 5.45 -5.21
CA ARG A 83 1.96 5.01 -4.49
C ARG A 83 2.30 3.56 -4.77
N ARG A 84 1.31 2.68 -4.89
CA ARG A 84 1.51 1.27 -5.23
C ARG A 84 2.07 1.10 -6.64
N HIS A 85 1.58 1.86 -7.62
CA HIS A 85 2.11 1.86 -8.98
C HIS A 85 3.52 2.48 -9.05
N ALA A 86 3.77 3.58 -8.34
CA ALA A 86 5.09 4.18 -8.23
C ALA A 86 6.11 3.30 -7.46
N ALA A 87 5.65 2.27 -6.72
CA ALA A 87 6.52 1.35 -6.01
C ALA A 87 7.19 0.32 -6.93
N ARG A 88 6.75 0.18 -8.20
CA ARG A 88 7.36 -0.73 -9.17
C ARG A 88 7.93 0.04 -10.35
N ASP A 89 9.04 -0.46 -10.88
CA ASP A 89 9.63 -0.01 -12.13
C ASP A 89 8.79 -0.51 -13.31
N ALA A 90 8.32 0.40 -14.15
CA ALA A 90 7.39 0.09 -15.24
C ALA A 90 7.99 -0.80 -16.33
N LEU A 91 9.32 -0.75 -16.49
CA LEU A 91 10.02 -1.54 -17.50
C LEU A 91 10.25 -2.98 -17.06
N THR A 92 10.67 -3.16 -15.80
CA THR A 92 11.17 -4.45 -15.30
C THR A 92 10.19 -5.14 -14.34
N GLY A 93 9.13 -4.47 -13.88
CA GLY A 93 8.20 -5.00 -12.88
C GLY A 93 8.80 -5.16 -11.47
N ALA A 94 10.12 -5.02 -11.31
CA ALA A 94 10.79 -5.00 -10.02
C ALA A 94 10.31 -3.83 -9.15
N LEU A 95 10.56 -3.85 -7.84
CA LEU A 95 10.30 -2.65 -7.04
C LEU A 95 11.18 -1.50 -7.54
N ALA A 96 10.61 -0.33 -7.70
CA ALA A 96 11.39 0.89 -7.88
C ALA A 96 12.19 1.19 -6.60
N LYS A 97 13.28 1.94 -6.72
CA LYS A 97 14.19 2.28 -5.62
C LYS A 97 13.47 2.69 -4.33
N ALA A 98 12.47 3.59 -4.43
CA ALA A 98 11.73 4.07 -3.27
C ALA A 98 10.94 2.93 -2.59
N GLY A 99 10.26 2.08 -3.37
CA GLY A 99 9.51 0.92 -2.88
C GLY A 99 10.43 -0.11 -2.21
N PHE A 100 11.59 -0.40 -2.84
CA PHE A 100 12.59 -1.30 -2.31
C PHE A 100 13.18 -0.82 -0.97
N MET A 101 13.51 0.48 -0.85
CA MET A 101 14.03 1.05 0.38
C MET A 101 13.03 1.00 1.54
N VAL A 102 11.75 1.30 1.28
CA VAL A 102 10.69 1.22 2.29
C VAL A 102 10.50 -0.21 2.79
N LEU A 103 10.42 -1.18 1.87
CA LEU A 103 10.29 -2.59 2.22
C LEU A 103 11.54 -3.10 2.95
N GLY A 104 12.73 -2.76 2.46
CA GLY A 104 14.01 -3.14 3.06
C GLY A 104 14.16 -2.66 4.49
N ALA A 105 13.79 -1.41 4.77
CA ALA A 105 13.79 -0.88 6.13
C ALA A 105 12.85 -1.68 7.05
N ARG A 106 11.66 -2.05 6.56
CA ARG A 106 10.71 -2.85 7.32
C ARG A 106 11.25 -4.25 7.62
N GLU A 107 11.81 -4.94 6.63
CA GLU A 107 12.36 -6.28 6.80
C GLU A 107 13.63 -6.25 7.68
N PHE A 108 14.46 -5.20 7.58
CA PHE A 108 15.58 -4.99 8.49
C PHE A 108 15.14 -4.88 9.95
N HIS A 109 14.16 -4.03 10.25
CA HIS A 109 13.61 -3.92 11.61
C HIS A 109 13.01 -5.22 12.10
N ARG A 110 12.36 -5.97 11.20
CA ARG A 110 11.81 -7.29 11.50
C ARG A 110 12.91 -8.31 11.82
N ALA A 111 13.96 -8.36 11.00
CA ALA A 111 15.13 -9.23 11.20
C ALA A 111 15.80 -8.97 12.55
N VAL A 112 16.07 -7.69 12.88
CA VAL A 112 16.62 -7.28 14.17
C VAL A 112 15.70 -7.71 15.32
N ARG A 113 14.39 -7.43 15.24
CA ARG A 113 13.42 -7.76 16.30
C ARG A 113 13.34 -9.26 16.58
N TYR A 114 13.37 -10.08 15.53
CA TYR A 114 13.20 -11.53 15.65
C TYR A 114 14.53 -12.29 15.58
N ARG A 115 15.67 -11.57 15.57
CA ARG A 115 17.04 -12.14 15.46
C ARG A 115 17.16 -13.13 14.29
N ARG A 116 16.63 -12.77 13.14
CA ARG A 116 16.73 -13.53 11.90
C ARG A 116 17.82 -12.93 11.01
N ALA A 117 18.45 -13.79 10.18
CA ALA A 117 19.34 -13.31 9.14
C ALA A 117 18.54 -12.56 8.06
N LEU A 118 19.15 -11.53 7.49
CA LEU A 118 18.68 -10.82 6.31
C LEU A 118 19.90 -10.57 5.45
N THR A 119 19.82 -10.89 4.18
CA THR A 119 20.89 -10.67 3.21
C THR A 119 20.43 -9.69 2.15
N CYS A 120 21.26 -8.74 1.80
CA CYS A 120 21.06 -7.86 0.66
C CYS A 120 22.15 -8.13 -0.38
N LEU A 121 21.73 -8.45 -1.60
CA LEU A 121 22.61 -8.58 -2.76
C LEU A 121 22.47 -7.35 -3.64
N MET A 122 23.58 -6.86 -4.18
CA MET A 122 23.61 -5.85 -5.23
C MET A 122 24.06 -6.51 -6.54
N LEU A 123 23.36 -6.21 -7.61
CA LEU A 123 23.62 -6.71 -8.96
C LEU A 123 23.75 -5.51 -9.90
N ASP A 124 24.72 -5.56 -10.78
CA ASP A 124 24.96 -4.56 -11.82
C ASP A 124 25.16 -5.29 -13.16
N ILE A 125 24.68 -4.70 -14.26
CA ILE A 125 24.84 -5.32 -15.58
C ILE A 125 26.13 -4.84 -16.21
N ASP A 126 27.11 -5.73 -16.29
CA ASP A 126 28.39 -5.43 -16.88
C ASP A 126 28.28 -4.88 -18.30
N HIS A 127 28.97 -3.78 -18.54
CA HIS A 127 29.05 -3.13 -19.86
C HIS A 127 27.70 -2.69 -20.45
N PHE A 128 26.68 -2.43 -19.62
CA PHE A 128 25.34 -2.07 -20.07
C PHE A 128 25.34 -0.83 -21.00
N LYS A 129 26.19 0.16 -20.70
CA LYS A 129 26.38 1.31 -21.58
C LYS A 129 26.78 0.89 -23.00
N GLN A 130 27.69 -0.08 -23.16
CA GLN A 130 28.11 -0.56 -24.47
C GLN A 130 26.96 -1.24 -25.24
N VAL A 131 26.04 -1.92 -24.54
CA VAL A 131 24.83 -2.49 -25.15
C VAL A 131 23.97 -1.34 -25.75
N ASN A 132 23.75 -0.28 -24.97
CA ASN A 132 23.00 0.88 -25.43
C ASN A 132 23.67 1.59 -26.60
N ASP A 133 24.98 1.87 -26.50
CA ASP A 133 25.76 2.56 -27.53
C ASP A 133 25.79 1.79 -28.84
N ARG A 134 25.85 0.44 -28.80
CA ARG A 134 25.94 -0.42 -29.98
C ARG A 134 24.60 -0.80 -30.57
N HIS A 135 23.57 -0.98 -29.75
CA HIS A 135 22.29 -1.57 -30.17
C HIS A 135 21.06 -0.68 -29.90
N GLY A 136 21.29 0.52 -29.34
CA GLY A 136 20.25 1.47 -28.99
C GLY A 136 19.51 1.18 -27.68
N HIS A 137 18.86 2.19 -27.11
CA HIS A 137 18.17 2.09 -25.80
C HIS A 137 17.08 1.01 -25.77
N ALA A 138 16.35 0.79 -26.88
CA ALA A 138 15.34 -0.27 -26.95
C ALA A 138 15.92 -1.68 -26.78
N ALA A 139 17.19 -1.89 -27.14
CA ALA A 139 17.89 -3.15 -26.87
C ALA A 139 18.29 -3.24 -25.39
N GLY A 140 18.78 -2.14 -24.82
CA GLY A 140 19.06 -2.04 -23.38
C GLY A 140 17.83 -2.32 -22.51
N ASP A 141 16.68 -1.74 -22.88
CA ASP A 141 15.40 -1.98 -22.19
C ASP A 141 15.02 -3.46 -22.17
N ARG A 142 15.20 -4.16 -23.31
CA ARG A 142 14.97 -5.62 -23.34
C ARG A 142 15.94 -6.41 -22.47
N VAL A 143 17.22 -5.98 -22.38
CA VAL A 143 18.21 -6.60 -21.48
C VAL A 143 17.81 -6.40 -20.03
N LEU A 144 17.41 -5.18 -19.65
CA LEU A 144 16.94 -4.88 -18.30
C LEU A 144 15.74 -5.74 -17.89
N ALA A 145 14.74 -5.85 -18.78
CA ALA A 145 13.57 -6.70 -18.53
C ALA A 145 13.97 -8.18 -18.39
N ALA A 146 14.78 -8.70 -19.32
CA ALA A 146 15.23 -10.09 -19.31
C ALA A 146 16.05 -10.45 -18.05
N VAL A 147 16.92 -9.54 -17.58
CA VAL A 147 17.67 -9.72 -16.34
C VAL A 147 16.73 -9.74 -15.13
N ALA A 148 15.78 -8.80 -15.08
CA ALA A 148 14.81 -8.76 -13.99
C ALA A 148 13.96 -10.03 -13.92
N ASP A 149 13.47 -10.52 -15.06
CA ASP A 149 12.71 -11.78 -15.15
C ASP A 149 13.55 -12.99 -14.69
N ALA A 150 14.78 -13.10 -15.19
CA ALA A 150 15.68 -14.19 -14.82
C ALA A 150 16.02 -14.20 -13.31
N VAL A 151 16.21 -13.03 -12.73
CA VAL A 151 16.43 -12.91 -11.28
C VAL A 151 15.16 -13.25 -10.51
N ALA A 152 14.01 -12.73 -10.94
CA ALA A 152 12.72 -12.99 -10.28
C ALA A 152 12.36 -14.48 -10.28
N ASP A 153 12.61 -15.19 -11.38
CA ASP A 153 12.37 -16.65 -11.51
C ASP A 153 13.25 -17.49 -10.56
N ALA A 154 14.43 -16.97 -10.20
CA ALA A 154 15.33 -17.63 -9.25
C ALA A 154 14.98 -17.35 -7.78
N LEU A 155 14.11 -16.37 -7.51
CA LEU A 155 13.76 -15.93 -6.16
C LEU A 155 12.56 -16.70 -5.59
N ARG A 156 12.52 -16.81 -4.27
CA ARG A 156 11.37 -17.35 -3.54
C ARG A 156 10.28 -16.29 -3.44
N PRO A 157 9.01 -16.65 -3.20
CA PRO A 157 7.91 -15.68 -3.00
C PRO A 157 8.12 -14.69 -1.86
N ALA A 158 8.98 -15.03 -0.88
CA ALA A 158 9.33 -14.15 0.25
C ALA A 158 10.46 -13.17 -0.06
N ASP A 159 11.26 -13.46 -1.10
CA ASP A 159 12.38 -12.64 -1.50
C ASP A 159 11.91 -11.43 -2.32
N THR A 160 12.70 -10.40 -2.38
CA THR A 160 12.28 -9.15 -3.01
C THR A 160 13.34 -8.63 -3.96
N LEU A 161 12.95 -8.38 -5.22
CA LEU A 161 13.78 -7.74 -6.24
C LEU A 161 13.39 -6.26 -6.37
N GLY A 162 14.39 -5.36 -6.40
CA GLY A 162 14.25 -3.95 -6.72
C GLY A 162 15.24 -3.48 -7.76
N ARG A 163 14.82 -2.54 -8.61
CA ARG A 163 15.70 -1.77 -9.48
C ARG A 163 16.06 -0.47 -8.76
N VAL A 164 17.32 -0.32 -8.39
CA VAL A 164 17.78 0.76 -7.51
C VAL A 164 18.59 1.84 -8.25
N GLY A 165 19.00 1.55 -9.47
CA GLY A 165 19.69 2.45 -10.39
C GLY A 165 19.30 2.22 -11.85
N GLY A 166 20.06 2.74 -12.78
CA GLY A 166 19.82 2.56 -14.22
C GLY A 166 19.92 1.11 -14.64
N GLU A 167 21.02 0.45 -14.34
CA GLU A 167 21.34 -0.96 -14.58
C GLU A 167 21.55 -1.76 -13.29
N GLU A 168 21.31 -1.13 -12.13
CA GLU A 168 21.54 -1.72 -10.82
C GLU A 168 20.26 -2.32 -10.24
N PHE A 169 20.37 -3.55 -9.77
CA PHE A 169 19.33 -4.25 -9.05
C PHE A 169 19.78 -4.61 -7.63
N ALA A 170 18.81 -4.74 -6.74
CA ALA A 170 19.05 -5.21 -5.38
C ALA A 170 18.04 -6.30 -5.02
N VAL A 171 18.49 -7.30 -4.25
CA VAL A 171 17.68 -8.41 -3.78
C VAL A 171 17.75 -8.50 -2.27
N LEU A 172 16.63 -8.70 -1.62
CA LEU A 172 16.51 -9.03 -0.19
C LEU A 172 16.10 -10.50 -0.04
N LEU A 173 16.89 -11.25 0.74
CA LEU A 173 16.71 -12.68 1.03
C LEU A 173 16.49 -12.89 2.53
#